data_063c9659eaaf1d0bc4d2d71fe1678862
#
_entry.id   063c9659eaaf1d0bc4d2d71fe1678862
#
_cell.length_a   1.000
_cell.length_b   1.000
_cell.length_c   1.000
_cell.angle_alpha   90.00
_cell.angle_beta   90.00
_cell.angle_gamma   90.00
#
_symmetry.space_group_name_H-M   'P 1'
#
loop_
_entity.id
_entity.type
_entity.pdbx_description
1 polymer ?
#
loop_
_entity_poly.entity_id
_entity_poly.type
_entity_poly.pdbx_seq_one_letter_code
_entity_poly.pdbx_strand_id
1 'polypeptide(L)'
;MEFQFDNERPIYIQLVQQLRIAVVSGAFAPGSRLPSVRELALTAKVNPNTMQKALTELEGEGLVFTERTNGKFVTTDEALLLRAKRALAQGYADRFLGEMAQIGFDRAGALDYLQDDSN
;
A
#
# COMPACT_ATOMS: atom_id res chain seq x y z
N MET A 1 -0.81 -5.28 12.47
CA MET A 1 -0.08 -5.13 11.21
C MET A 1 1.37 -5.53 11.39
N GLU A 2 1.92 -6.25 10.45
CA GLU A 2 3.33 -6.60 10.42
C GLU A 2 4.01 -5.88 9.26
N PHE A 3 5.26 -5.47 9.49
CA PHE A 3 6.07 -4.83 8.46
C PHE A 3 7.23 -5.76 8.10
N GLN A 4 7.51 -5.87 6.80
CA GLN A 4 8.64 -6.63 6.31
C GLN A 4 9.43 -5.76 5.35
N PHE A 5 10.72 -5.58 5.63
CA PHE A 5 11.59 -4.74 4.82
C PHE A 5 12.70 -5.58 4.20
N ASP A 6 13.03 -5.30 2.96
CA ASP A 6 14.20 -5.84 2.28
C ASP A 6 15.27 -4.74 2.17
N ASN A 7 16.45 -5.10 1.67
CA ASN A 7 17.57 -4.19 1.53
C ASN A 7 17.70 -3.59 0.12
N GLU A 8 16.76 -3.90 -0.78
CA GLU A 8 16.85 -3.50 -2.18
C GLU A 8 16.36 -2.09 -2.43
N ARG A 9 15.47 -1.59 -1.56
CA ARG A 9 14.85 -0.27 -1.70
C ARG A 9 14.95 0.49 -0.38
N PRO A 10 14.92 1.83 -0.43
CA PRO A 10 14.90 2.62 0.81
C PRO A 10 13.76 2.20 1.73
N ILE A 11 14.03 2.13 3.02
CA ILE A 11 13.05 1.74 4.04
C ILE A 11 11.81 2.62 3.99
N TYR A 12 11.99 3.93 3.81
CA TYR A 12 10.88 4.87 3.78
C TYR A 12 9.87 4.54 2.68
N ILE A 13 10.36 4.22 1.48
CA ILE A 13 9.50 3.88 0.33
C ILE A 13 8.68 2.63 0.64
N GLN A 14 9.35 1.61 1.21
CA GLN A 14 8.67 0.37 1.60
C GLN A 14 7.65 0.61 2.70
N LEU A 15 7.98 1.48 3.67
CA LEU A 15 7.08 1.82 4.77
C LEU A 15 5.80 2.48 4.25
N VAL A 16 5.93 3.49 3.40
CA VAL A 16 4.79 4.18 2.79
C VAL A 16 3.91 3.19 2.04
N GLN A 17 4.53 2.33 1.23
CA GLN A 17 3.80 1.36 0.43
C GLN A 17 3.03 0.35 1.30
N GLN A 18 3.64 -0.15 2.36
CA GLN A 18 2.99 -1.11 3.24
C GLN A 18 1.83 -0.47 4.01
N LEU A 19 1.97 0.77 4.43
CA LEU A 19 0.88 1.52 5.05
C LEU A 19 -0.27 1.75 4.07
N ARG A 20 0.06 2.13 2.82
CA ARG A 20 -0.94 2.34 1.77
C ARG A 20 -1.72 1.06 1.50
N ILE A 21 -1.04 -0.06 1.39
CA ILE A 21 -1.66 -1.37 1.19
C ILE A 21 -2.59 -1.70 2.36
N ALA A 22 -2.16 -1.45 3.59
CA ALA A 22 -2.98 -1.73 4.78
C ALA A 22 -4.29 -0.92 4.76
N VAL A 23 -4.23 0.33 4.27
CA VAL A 23 -5.41 1.18 4.14
C VAL A 23 -6.33 0.70 3.01
N VAL A 24 -5.79 0.49 1.80
CA VAL A 24 -6.63 0.14 0.65
C VAL A 24 -7.15 -1.29 0.70
N SER A 25 -6.47 -2.19 1.40
CA SER A 25 -6.92 -3.58 1.56
C SER A 25 -8.01 -3.73 2.62
N GLY A 26 -8.19 -2.70 3.45
CA GLY A 26 -9.11 -2.77 4.57
C GLY A 26 -8.53 -3.41 5.83
N ALA A 27 -7.22 -3.71 5.85
CA ALA A 27 -6.56 -4.18 7.07
C ALA A 27 -6.74 -3.14 8.18
N PHE A 28 -6.65 -1.86 7.83
CA PHE A 28 -7.18 -0.77 8.64
C PHE A 28 -8.51 -0.38 8.02
N ALA A 29 -9.61 -0.68 8.71
CA ALA A 29 -10.95 -0.50 8.16
C ALA A 29 -11.25 0.99 7.87
N PRO A 30 -12.08 1.29 6.84
CA PRO A 30 -12.49 2.67 6.57
C PRO A 30 -13.12 3.30 7.81
N GLY A 31 -12.71 4.53 8.10
CA GLY A 31 -13.20 5.27 9.27
C GLY A 31 -12.59 4.86 10.59
N SER A 32 -11.78 3.81 10.63
CA SER A 32 -11.18 3.36 11.87
C SER A 32 -9.99 4.22 12.27
N ARG A 33 -9.74 4.24 13.57
CA ARG A 33 -8.57 4.93 14.11
C ARG A 33 -7.33 4.08 13.91
N LEU A 34 -6.27 4.70 13.43
CA LEU A 34 -4.97 4.04 13.31
C LEU A 34 -4.30 3.95 14.70
N PRO A 35 -3.42 2.95 14.89
CA PRO A 35 -2.52 3.01 16.05
C PRO A 35 -1.73 4.31 16.03
N SER A 36 -1.24 4.74 17.18
CA SER A 36 -0.47 5.98 17.26
C SER A 36 0.82 5.89 16.43
N VAL A 37 1.37 7.03 16.07
CA VAL A 37 2.67 7.11 15.38
C VAL A 37 3.71 6.32 16.14
N ARG A 38 3.73 6.48 17.47
CA ARG A 38 4.67 5.79 18.35
C ARG A 38 4.51 4.27 18.28
N GLU A 39 3.28 3.79 18.36
CA GLU A 39 3.00 2.35 18.29
C GLU A 39 3.40 1.77 16.93
N LEU A 40 3.04 2.47 15.84
CA LEU A 40 3.40 2.04 14.50
C LEU A 40 4.92 2.03 14.31
N ALA A 41 5.60 3.05 14.82
CA ALA A 41 7.07 3.13 14.73
C ALA A 41 7.74 1.98 15.48
N LEU A 42 7.23 1.63 16.66
CA LEU A 42 7.75 0.50 17.43
C LEU A 42 7.53 -0.81 16.69
N THR A 43 6.35 -1.01 16.13
CA THR A 43 6.02 -2.23 15.36
C THR A 43 6.91 -2.37 14.12
N ALA A 44 7.11 -1.27 13.41
CA ALA A 44 7.92 -1.27 12.19
C ALA A 44 9.43 -1.19 12.48
N LYS A 45 9.81 -0.90 13.72
CA LYS A 45 11.20 -0.71 14.13
C LYS A 45 11.89 0.42 13.35
N VAL A 46 11.17 1.52 13.20
CA VAL A 46 11.67 2.73 12.54
C VAL A 46 11.60 3.91 13.50
N ASN A 47 12.33 4.96 13.16
CA ASN A 47 12.28 6.21 13.91
C ASN A 47 10.86 6.80 13.85
N PRO A 48 10.31 7.32 14.97
CA PRO A 48 8.98 7.97 14.95
C PRO A 48 8.85 9.11 13.95
N ASN A 49 9.90 9.86 13.69
CA ASN A 49 9.87 10.92 12.69
C ASN A 49 9.70 10.36 11.28
N THR A 50 10.30 9.22 10.99
CA THR A 50 10.15 8.53 9.71
C THR A 50 8.70 8.04 9.55
N MET A 51 8.14 7.46 10.60
CA MET A 51 6.74 7.03 10.59
C MET A 51 5.79 8.22 10.40
N GLN A 52 6.06 9.34 11.08
CA GLN A 52 5.25 10.55 10.94
C GLN A 52 5.27 11.06 9.49
N LYS A 53 6.44 11.08 8.86
CA LYS A 53 6.57 11.49 7.46
C LYS A 53 5.78 10.58 6.53
N ALA A 54 5.83 9.26 6.77
CA ALA A 54 5.09 8.30 5.97
C ALA A 54 3.58 8.52 6.07
N LEU A 55 3.09 8.74 7.29
CA LEU A 55 1.66 9.00 7.51
C LEU A 55 1.25 10.34 6.90
N THR A 56 2.11 11.35 6.96
CA THR A 56 1.85 12.65 6.32
C THR A 56 1.69 12.50 4.81
N GLU A 57 2.48 11.61 4.20
CA GLU A 57 2.33 11.33 2.77
C GLU A 57 0.97 10.73 2.46
N LEU A 58 0.51 9.78 3.27
CA LEU A 58 -0.83 9.21 3.12
C LEU A 58 -1.93 10.25 3.35
N GLU A 59 -1.73 11.19 4.27
CA GLU A 59 -2.65 12.30 4.47
C GLU A 59 -2.72 13.19 3.22
N GLY A 60 -1.57 13.44 2.59
CA GLY A 60 -1.52 14.19 1.34
C GLY A 60 -2.29 13.52 0.21
N GLU A 61 -2.39 12.20 0.24
CA GLU A 61 -3.17 11.42 -0.73
C GLU A 61 -4.65 11.33 -0.33
N GLY A 62 -5.02 11.82 0.84
CA GLY A 62 -6.39 11.76 1.34
C GLY A 62 -6.79 10.42 1.96
N LEU A 63 -5.87 9.46 2.04
CA LEU A 63 -6.17 8.13 2.56
C LEU A 63 -6.29 8.10 4.07
N VAL A 64 -5.63 9.03 4.74
CA VAL A 64 -5.62 9.17 6.19
C VAL A 64 -5.91 10.64 6.52
N PHE A 65 -6.62 10.88 7.60
CA PHE A 65 -6.83 12.25 8.09
C PHE A 65 -6.57 12.30 9.59
N THR A 66 -6.19 13.49 10.08
CA THR A 66 -5.91 13.71 11.48
C THR A 66 -7.05 14.47 12.11
N GLU A 67 -7.59 13.94 13.21
CA GLU A 67 -8.48 14.67 14.09
C GLU A 67 -7.66 15.21 15.25
N ARG A 68 -7.84 16.47 15.53
CA ARG A 68 -7.00 17.27 16.41
C ARG A 68 -6.69 16.63 17.76
N THR A 69 -7.70 16.01 18.39
CA THR A 69 -7.56 15.43 19.74
C THR A 69 -7.69 13.93 19.76
N ASN A 70 -8.07 13.31 18.63
CA ASN A 70 -8.43 11.89 18.59
C ASN A 70 -7.48 11.02 17.77
N GLY A 71 -6.47 11.61 17.14
CA GLY A 71 -5.48 10.87 16.37
C GLY A 71 -5.76 10.80 14.88
N LYS A 72 -5.25 9.77 14.25
CA LYS A 72 -5.33 9.60 12.80
C LYS A 72 -6.33 8.51 12.45
N PHE A 73 -7.07 8.73 11.38
CA PHE A 73 -8.16 7.86 10.94
C PHE A 73 -8.06 7.56 9.46
N VAL A 74 -8.50 6.36 9.07
CA VAL A 74 -8.63 5.99 7.66
C VAL A 74 -9.83 6.72 7.06
N THR A 75 -9.69 7.21 5.85
CA THR A 75 -10.79 7.87 5.12
C THR A 75 -12.00 6.95 4.99
N THR A 76 -13.18 7.57 4.95
CA THR A 76 -14.43 6.89 4.62
C THR A 76 -14.83 7.09 3.15
N ASP A 77 -14.00 7.80 2.37
CA ASP A 77 -14.27 8.07 0.96
C ASP A 77 -14.02 6.81 0.13
N GLU A 78 -15.07 6.06 -0.14
CA GLU A 78 -14.98 4.79 -0.87
C GLU A 78 -14.46 4.96 -2.28
N ALA A 79 -14.82 6.05 -2.95
CA ALA A 79 -14.34 6.33 -4.30
C ALA A 79 -12.83 6.55 -4.32
N LEU A 80 -12.31 7.27 -3.33
CA LEU A 80 -10.88 7.50 -3.19
C LEU A 80 -10.14 6.19 -2.91
N LEU A 81 -10.67 5.37 -1.98
CA LEU A 81 -10.09 4.08 -1.66
C LEU A 81 -10.05 3.17 -2.90
N LEU A 82 -11.12 3.17 -3.68
CA LEU A 82 -11.18 2.37 -4.91
C LEU A 82 -10.15 2.85 -5.95
N ARG A 83 -10.03 4.17 -6.12
CA ARG A 83 -9.03 4.72 -7.06
C ARG A 83 -7.61 4.34 -6.63
N ALA A 84 -7.31 4.44 -5.33
CA ALA A 84 -5.99 4.07 -4.81
C ALA A 84 -5.72 2.58 -5.01
N LYS A 85 -6.72 1.74 -4.76
CA LYS A 85 -6.62 0.30 -4.97
C LYS A 85 -6.36 -0.03 -6.43
N ARG A 86 -7.07 0.62 -7.35
CA ARG A 86 -6.88 0.41 -8.79
C ARG A 86 -5.51 0.88 -9.26
N ALA A 87 -4.99 1.97 -8.70
CA ALA A 87 -3.65 2.43 -9.04
C ALA A 87 -2.59 1.41 -8.64
N LEU A 88 -2.72 0.81 -7.44
CA LEU A 88 -1.83 -0.27 -7.03
C LEU A 88 -1.96 -1.48 -7.95
N ALA A 89 -3.20 -1.88 -8.27
CA ALA A 89 -3.46 -3.01 -9.15
C ALA A 89 -2.85 -2.80 -10.53
N GLN A 90 -2.96 -1.57 -11.07
CA GLN A 90 -2.37 -1.25 -12.36
C GLN A 90 -0.84 -1.41 -12.33
N GLY A 91 -0.20 -0.95 -11.26
CA GLY A 91 1.24 -1.11 -11.10
C GLY A 91 1.67 -2.57 -11.06
N TYR A 92 0.94 -3.39 -10.32
CA TYR A 92 1.22 -4.83 -10.26
C TYR A 92 1.00 -5.51 -11.60
N ALA A 93 -0.09 -5.16 -12.29
CA ALA A 93 -0.39 -5.72 -13.61
C ALA A 93 0.70 -5.35 -14.62
N ASP A 94 1.14 -4.09 -14.62
CA ASP A 94 2.18 -3.62 -15.54
C ASP A 94 3.50 -4.35 -15.27
N ARG A 95 3.82 -4.57 -14.00
CA ARG A 95 5.02 -5.31 -13.61
C ARG A 95 4.95 -6.75 -14.09
N PHE A 96 3.83 -7.41 -13.86
CA PHE A 96 3.60 -8.79 -14.30
C PHE A 96 3.75 -8.90 -15.82
N LEU A 97 3.06 -8.03 -16.56
CA LEU A 97 3.09 -8.05 -18.02
C LEU A 97 4.50 -7.73 -18.55
N GLY A 98 5.22 -6.81 -17.90
CA GLY A 98 6.58 -6.46 -18.26
C GLY A 98 7.54 -7.64 -18.07
N GLU A 99 7.42 -8.35 -16.95
CA GLU A 99 8.25 -9.52 -16.69
C GLU A 99 7.93 -10.67 -17.66
N MET A 100 6.64 -10.87 -17.96
CA MET A 100 6.22 -11.86 -18.94
C MET A 100 6.74 -11.54 -20.34
N ALA A 101 6.76 -10.27 -20.72
CA ALA A 101 7.29 -9.84 -22.01
C ALA A 101 8.77 -10.18 -22.16
N GLN A 102 9.54 -10.08 -21.06
CA GLN A 102 10.96 -10.39 -21.09
C GLN A 102 11.25 -11.84 -21.42
N ILE A 103 10.33 -12.74 -21.09
CA ILE A 103 10.51 -14.16 -21.40
C ILE A 103 9.70 -14.60 -22.63
N GLY A 104 9.18 -13.65 -23.39
CA GLY A 104 8.56 -13.92 -24.69
C GLY A 104 7.06 -14.01 -24.73
N PHE A 105 6.37 -13.68 -23.63
CA PHE A 105 4.90 -13.63 -23.63
C PHE A 105 4.42 -12.22 -23.92
N ASP A 106 3.60 -12.06 -24.96
CA ASP A 106 2.88 -10.81 -25.16
C ASP A 106 1.68 -10.78 -24.21
N ARG A 107 0.90 -9.70 -24.28
CA ARG A 107 -0.25 -9.55 -23.38
C ARG A 107 -1.24 -10.69 -23.52
N ALA A 108 -1.57 -11.08 -24.74
CA ALA A 108 -2.51 -12.17 -25.00
C ALA A 108 -1.98 -13.49 -24.42
N GLY A 109 -0.69 -13.78 -24.64
CA GLY A 109 -0.04 -14.98 -24.10
C GLY A 109 -0.01 -14.99 -22.60
N ALA A 110 0.25 -13.84 -21.96
CA ALA A 110 0.25 -13.73 -20.50
C ALA A 110 -1.15 -13.99 -19.92
N LEU A 111 -2.20 -13.44 -20.56
CA LEU A 111 -3.57 -13.68 -20.12
C LEU A 111 -3.99 -15.12 -20.31
N ASP A 112 -3.61 -15.74 -21.43
CA ASP A 112 -3.89 -17.15 -21.67
C ASP A 112 -3.21 -18.04 -20.61
N TYR A 113 -1.98 -17.69 -20.24
CA TYR A 113 -1.26 -18.43 -19.21
C TYR A 113 -2.03 -18.42 -17.89
N LEU A 114 -2.56 -17.26 -17.48
CA LEU A 114 -3.34 -17.14 -16.25
C LEU A 114 -4.65 -17.90 -16.30
N GLN A 115 -5.25 -18.02 -17.49
CA GLN A 115 -6.54 -18.69 -17.66
C GLN A 115 -6.42 -20.19 -17.90
N ASP A 116 -5.22 -20.69 -18.12
CA ASP A 116 -4.99 -22.11 -18.39
C ASP A 116 -5.04 -22.91 -17.09
N ASP A 117 -6.11 -23.72 -16.95
CA ASP A 117 -6.36 -24.53 -15.76
C ASP A 117 -5.37 -25.67 -15.58
N SER A 118 -4.59 -26.00 -16.61
CA SER A 118 -3.58 -27.05 -16.51
C SER A 118 -2.30 -26.61 -15.80
N ASN A 119 -2.19 -25.33 -15.54
CA ASN A 119 -1.01 -24.75 -14.86
C ASN A 119 -0.96 -25.09 -13.37
#